data_02c18e543a25e4ffea5adf042416e8b1
#
_entry.id   02c18e543a25e4ffea5adf042416e8b1
#
_cell.length_a   1.000
_cell.length_b   1.000
_cell.length_c   1.000
_cell.angle_alpha   90.00
_cell.angle_beta   90.00
_cell.angle_gamma   90.00
#
_symmetry.space_group_name_H-M   'P 1'
#
loop_
_entity.id
_entity.type
_entity.pdbx_description
1 polymer ?
#
loop_
_entity_poly.entity_id
_entity_poly.type
_entity_poly.pdbx_seq_one_letter_code
_entity_poly.pdbx_strand_id
1 'polypeptide(L)'
;MSRGLGDVYKRQDCYNANPDSMKAALAMFREYPCKRRFALLGDMLELGDISRAAHEEVGRQAVENKVDYLVTYGEQAKRIAVVAAAKGLPTLHADTYAQAAEALLNKMQPGDALLVKASRGMALEKVLEIFYKE
;
A
#
# COMPACT_ATOMS: atom_id res chain seq x y z
N MET A 1 21.25 0.50 -4.37
CA MET A 1 21.23 -0.83 -3.80
C MET A 1 20.24 -0.91 -2.64
N SER A 2 19.54 -2.01 -2.54
CA SER A 2 18.44 -2.13 -1.59
C SER A 2 18.93 -2.45 -0.21
N ARG A 3 19.81 -2.25 0.42
CA ARG A 3 20.18 -2.54 1.82
C ARG A 3 19.89 -3.98 2.26
N GLY A 4 19.71 -4.89 1.31
CA GLY A 4 19.39 -6.25 1.68
C GLY A 4 17.97 -6.44 2.21
N LEU A 5 17.08 -5.51 1.92
CA LEU A 5 15.68 -5.62 2.30
C LEU A 5 14.98 -6.73 1.52
N GLY A 6 13.79 -7.09 1.98
CA GLY A 6 13.05 -8.17 1.38
C GLY A 6 12.51 -7.86 -0.01
N ASP A 7 11.74 -8.81 -0.51
CA ASP A 7 11.17 -8.70 -1.84
C ASP A 7 10.09 -7.64 -1.93
N VAL A 8 10.02 -6.98 -3.08
CA VAL A 8 8.91 -6.10 -3.39
C VAL A 8 7.91 -6.88 -4.23
N TYR A 9 6.73 -7.10 -3.68
CA TYR A 9 5.64 -7.71 -4.40
C TYR A 9 4.86 -6.59 -5.07
N LYS A 10 5.10 -6.39 -6.36
CA LYS A 10 4.49 -5.30 -7.09
C LYS A 10 3.49 -5.85 -8.09
N ARG A 11 2.23 -5.51 -7.89
CA ARG A 11 1.21 -5.84 -8.88
C ARG A 11 0.91 -4.57 -9.65
N GLN A 12 1.27 -4.56 -10.90
CA GLN A 12 1.05 -3.42 -11.76
C GLN A 12 0.00 -3.76 -12.80
N ASP A 13 -1.08 -3.02 -12.80
CA ASP A 13 -2.12 -3.14 -13.80
C ASP A 13 -1.93 -2.06 -14.85
N CYS A 14 -2.27 -2.38 -16.10
CA CYS A 14 -2.24 -1.39 -17.18
C CYS A 14 -3.30 -0.33 -16.98
N TYR A 15 -4.29 -0.59 -16.16
CA TYR A 15 -5.43 0.27 -15.92
C TYR A 15 -5.42 0.79 -14.50
N ASN A 16 -6.39 1.63 -14.18
CA ASN A 16 -6.50 2.17 -12.84
C ASN A 16 -6.82 1.07 -11.82
N ALA A 17 -6.31 1.23 -10.62
CA ALA A 17 -6.74 0.39 -9.52
C ALA A 17 -8.22 0.66 -9.25
N ASN A 18 -8.96 -0.38 -8.94
CA ASN A 18 -10.38 -0.28 -8.63
C ASN A 18 -10.67 -1.22 -7.44
N PRO A 19 -11.89 -1.16 -6.89
CA PRO A 19 -12.20 -1.97 -5.71
C PRO A 19 -11.93 -3.46 -5.89
N ASP A 20 -12.28 -4.01 -7.06
CA ASP A 20 -12.08 -5.43 -7.32
C ASP A 20 -10.61 -5.79 -7.40
N SER A 21 -9.81 -4.97 -8.09
CA SER A 21 -8.39 -5.26 -8.25
C SER A 21 -7.63 -5.07 -6.94
N MET A 22 -8.04 -4.11 -6.11
CA MET A 22 -7.45 -3.94 -4.78
C MET A 22 -7.74 -5.15 -3.91
N LYS A 23 -8.99 -5.60 -3.91
CA LYS A 23 -9.40 -6.77 -3.14
C LYS A 23 -8.59 -7.99 -3.55
N ALA A 24 -8.49 -8.22 -4.86
CA ALA A 24 -7.76 -9.37 -5.39
C ALA A 24 -6.26 -9.29 -5.03
N ALA A 25 -5.67 -8.10 -5.15
CA ALA A 25 -4.24 -7.95 -4.85
C ALA A 25 -3.94 -8.23 -3.38
N LEU A 26 -4.79 -7.74 -2.48
CA LEU A 26 -4.59 -7.99 -1.05
C LEU A 26 -4.79 -9.46 -0.71
N ALA A 27 -5.78 -10.12 -1.33
CA ALA A 27 -6.00 -11.54 -1.10
C ALA A 27 -4.83 -12.38 -1.57
N MET A 28 -4.25 -12.04 -2.72
CA MET A 28 -3.06 -12.73 -3.23
C MET A 28 -1.85 -12.46 -2.35
N PHE A 29 -1.72 -11.23 -1.88
CA PHE A 29 -0.60 -10.85 -1.03
C PHE A 29 -0.62 -11.61 0.30
N ARG A 30 -1.81 -11.89 0.81
CA ARG A 30 -1.94 -12.66 2.04
C ARG A 30 -1.24 -14.01 1.94
N GLU A 31 -1.26 -14.61 0.75
CA GLU A 31 -0.66 -15.93 0.53
C GLU A 31 0.81 -15.86 0.13
N TYR A 32 1.35 -14.68 -0.09
CA TYR A 32 2.74 -14.52 -0.49
C TYR A 32 3.67 -14.85 0.68
N PRO A 33 4.63 -15.77 0.49
CA PRO A 33 5.50 -16.18 1.60
C PRO A 33 6.50 -15.08 1.97
N CYS A 34 6.41 -14.62 3.20
CA CYS A 34 7.29 -13.55 3.70
C CYS A 34 7.21 -13.51 5.22
N LYS A 35 8.11 -12.76 5.82
CA LYS A 35 8.10 -12.59 7.28
C LYS A 35 7.02 -11.63 7.72
N ARG A 36 6.99 -10.45 7.11
CA ARG A 36 5.96 -9.46 7.41
C ARG A 36 5.48 -8.86 6.12
N ARG A 37 4.22 -8.42 6.12
CA ARG A 37 3.58 -7.83 4.94
C ARG A 37 3.43 -6.34 5.11
N PHE A 38 4.11 -5.60 4.26
CA PHE A 38 3.99 -4.16 4.18
C PHE A 38 3.18 -3.81 2.93
N ALA A 39 2.32 -2.81 3.03
CA ALA A 39 1.56 -2.37 1.87
C ALA A 39 1.67 -0.87 1.71
N LEU A 40 1.87 -0.43 0.47
CA LEU A 40 1.81 0.98 0.09
C LEU A 40 0.65 1.12 -0.86
N LEU A 41 -0.42 1.73 -0.39
CA LEU A 41 -1.66 1.84 -1.16
C LEU A 41 -1.99 3.30 -1.41
N GLY A 42 -2.40 3.61 -2.63
CA GLY A 42 -2.80 4.95 -3.00
C GLY A 42 -4.23 5.02 -3.47
N ASP A 43 -4.59 6.18 -4.00
CA ASP A 43 -5.96 6.42 -4.43
C ASP A 43 -6.39 5.49 -5.55
N MET A 44 -7.67 5.11 -5.49
CA MET A 44 -8.37 4.58 -6.64
C MET A 44 -9.12 5.77 -7.24
N LEU A 45 -8.74 6.13 -8.46
CA LEU A 45 -9.29 7.32 -9.11
C LEU A 45 -10.57 7.02 -9.87
N GLU A 46 -11.33 8.06 -10.16
CA GLU A 46 -12.51 7.99 -11.02
C GLU A 46 -13.64 7.12 -10.49
N LEU A 47 -13.79 7.03 -9.18
CA LEU A 47 -14.86 6.25 -8.57
C LEU A 47 -16.12 7.05 -8.29
N GLY A 48 -16.04 8.38 -8.36
CA GLY A 48 -17.21 9.21 -8.09
C GLY A 48 -17.76 9.01 -6.69
N ASP A 49 -19.06 8.82 -6.60
CA ASP A 49 -19.76 8.77 -5.31
C ASP A 49 -19.39 7.55 -4.45
N ILE A 50 -18.87 6.50 -5.06
CA ILE A 50 -18.51 5.30 -4.28
C ILE A 50 -17.11 5.38 -3.71
N SER A 51 -16.36 6.44 -4.01
CA SER A 51 -14.95 6.54 -3.62
C SER A 51 -14.72 6.35 -2.12
N ARG A 52 -15.52 7.04 -1.31
CA ARG A 52 -15.36 6.95 0.14
C ARG A 52 -15.53 5.54 0.66
N ALA A 53 -16.66 4.91 0.30
CA ALA A 53 -16.95 3.57 0.78
C ALA A 53 -15.94 2.56 0.25
N ALA A 54 -15.50 2.73 -1.00
CA ALA A 54 -14.53 1.82 -1.60
C ALA A 54 -13.18 1.90 -0.89
N HIS A 55 -12.72 3.11 -0.57
CA HIS A 55 -11.45 3.26 0.14
C HIS A 55 -11.54 2.74 1.57
N GLU A 56 -12.69 2.97 2.23
CA GLU A 56 -12.87 2.43 3.57
C GLU A 56 -12.84 0.91 3.56
N GLU A 57 -13.43 0.30 2.54
CA GLU A 57 -13.40 -1.14 2.41
C GLU A 57 -11.99 -1.69 2.21
N VAL A 58 -11.15 -0.98 1.46
CA VAL A 58 -9.76 -1.39 1.29
C VAL A 58 -9.04 -1.40 2.64
N GLY A 59 -9.34 -0.43 3.50
CA GLY A 59 -8.77 -0.41 4.85
C GLY A 59 -9.13 -1.66 5.64
N ARG A 60 -10.40 -2.08 5.57
CA ARG A 60 -10.82 -3.31 6.24
C ARG A 60 -10.13 -4.54 5.65
N GLN A 61 -10.00 -4.58 4.32
CA GLN A 61 -9.37 -5.70 3.64
C GLN A 61 -7.88 -5.81 3.98
N ALA A 62 -7.19 -4.69 4.15
CA ALA A 62 -5.79 -4.72 4.54
C ALA A 62 -5.63 -5.42 5.89
N VAL A 63 -6.51 -5.11 6.84
CA VAL A 63 -6.47 -5.76 8.14
C VAL A 63 -6.80 -7.24 8.02
N GLU A 64 -7.84 -7.57 7.26
CA GLU A 64 -8.28 -8.96 7.09
C GLU A 64 -7.22 -9.82 6.40
N ASN A 65 -6.44 -9.23 5.52
CA ASN A 65 -5.44 -9.96 4.76
C ASN A 65 -4.05 -9.91 5.40
N LYS A 66 -3.99 -9.62 6.68
CA LYS A 66 -2.80 -9.75 7.50
C LYS A 66 -1.64 -8.84 7.10
N VAL A 67 -1.96 -7.65 6.63
CA VAL A 67 -0.95 -6.62 6.44
C VAL A 67 -0.44 -6.22 7.82
N ASP A 68 0.88 -6.14 7.97
CA ASP A 68 1.50 -5.82 9.26
C ASP A 68 1.78 -4.33 9.41
N TYR A 69 2.02 -3.63 8.31
CA TYR A 69 2.25 -2.19 8.34
C TYR A 69 1.75 -1.59 7.03
N LEU A 70 0.97 -0.53 7.14
CA LEU A 70 0.34 0.11 5.98
C LEU A 70 0.81 1.53 5.82
N VAL A 71 1.24 1.89 4.62
CA VAL A 71 1.52 3.27 4.24
C VAL A 71 0.52 3.64 3.16
N THR A 72 -0.11 4.79 3.30
CA THR A 72 -1.04 5.29 2.30
C THR A 72 -0.55 6.61 1.73
N TYR A 73 -0.91 6.89 0.50
CA TYR A 73 -0.55 8.15 -0.16
C TYR A 73 -1.69 8.59 -1.06
N GLY A 74 -2.10 9.85 -0.93
CA GLY A 74 -3.15 10.41 -1.75
C GLY A 74 -4.34 10.86 -0.94
N GLU A 75 -5.10 11.80 -1.51
CA GLU A 75 -6.22 12.42 -0.81
C GLU A 75 -7.30 11.40 -0.41
N GLN A 76 -7.65 10.50 -1.31
CA GLN A 76 -8.67 9.50 -1.02
C GLN A 76 -8.15 8.38 -0.14
N ALA A 77 -6.87 8.08 -0.25
CA ALA A 77 -6.27 7.00 0.51
C ALA A 77 -6.22 7.30 2.02
N LYS A 78 -6.43 8.54 2.42
CA LYS A 78 -6.59 8.86 3.83
C LYS A 78 -7.68 8.02 4.48
N ARG A 79 -8.73 7.71 3.74
CA ARG A 79 -9.83 6.91 4.27
C ARG A 79 -9.44 5.47 4.50
N ILE A 80 -8.54 4.95 3.66
CA ILE A 80 -7.95 3.62 3.91
C ILE A 80 -7.23 3.64 5.24
N ALA A 81 -6.40 4.66 5.45
CA ALA A 81 -5.59 4.77 6.66
C ALA A 81 -6.46 4.90 7.91
N VAL A 82 -7.50 5.72 7.86
CA VAL A 82 -8.37 5.93 9.02
C VAL A 82 -9.02 4.63 9.47
N VAL A 83 -9.55 3.86 8.53
CA VAL A 83 -10.22 2.60 8.86
C VAL A 83 -9.21 1.57 9.37
N ALA A 84 -8.08 1.42 8.69
CA ALA A 84 -7.08 0.44 9.09
C ALA A 84 -6.52 0.76 10.48
N ALA A 85 -6.21 2.03 10.74
CA ALA A 85 -5.70 2.44 12.03
C ALA A 85 -6.71 2.21 13.15
N ALA A 86 -7.98 2.47 12.87
CA ALA A 86 -9.05 2.27 13.86
C ALA A 86 -9.18 0.81 14.24
N LYS A 87 -8.78 -0.10 13.35
CA LYS A 87 -8.81 -1.54 13.64
C LYS A 87 -7.50 -2.06 14.22
N GLY A 88 -6.56 -1.17 14.51
CA GLY A 88 -5.32 -1.56 15.17
C GLY A 88 -4.14 -1.84 14.27
N LEU A 89 -4.29 -1.66 12.95
CA LEU A 89 -3.18 -1.86 12.04
C LEU A 89 -2.23 -0.66 12.11
N PRO A 90 -0.94 -0.86 12.39
CA PRO A 90 0.02 0.24 12.32
C PRO A 90 0.00 0.87 10.94
N THR A 91 -0.24 2.17 10.88
CA THR A 91 -0.52 2.86 9.63
C THR A 91 0.12 4.25 9.63
N LEU A 92 0.65 4.65 8.49
CA LEU A 92 1.12 6.01 8.29
C LEU A 92 0.57 6.54 6.97
N HIS A 93 -0.07 7.71 7.01
CA HIS A 93 -0.47 8.40 5.78
C HIS A 93 0.64 9.37 5.40
N ALA A 94 1.24 9.18 4.23
CA ALA A 94 2.34 10.00 3.77
C ALA A 94 1.83 11.16 2.91
N ASP A 95 2.45 12.31 3.07
CA ASP A 95 2.11 13.49 2.28
C ASP A 95 3.00 13.65 1.07
N THR A 96 4.14 12.98 1.04
CA THR A 96 5.08 13.03 -0.08
C THR A 96 5.60 11.65 -0.38
N TYR A 97 6.14 11.48 -1.59
CA TYR A 97 6.79 10.22 -1.94
C TYR A 97 7.97 9.93 -1.02
N ALA A 98 8.74 10.96 -0.67
CA ALA A 98 9.89 10.78 0.21
C ALA A 98 9.47 10.30 1.59
N GLN A 99 8.38 10.83 2.12
CA GLN A 99 7.88 10.42 3.43
C GLN A 99 7.44 8.96 3.41
N ALA A 100 6.77 8.54 2.33
CA ALA A 100 6.36 7.15 2.20
C ALA A 100 7.56 6.22 2.13
N ALA A 101 8.56 6.59 1.34
CA ALA A 101 9.77 5.78 1.22
C ALA A 101 10.50 5.67 2.54
N GLU A 102 10.63 6.79 3.26
CA GLU A 102 11.31 6.80 4.55
C GLU A 102 10.62 5.91 5.57
N ALA A 103 9.29 5.96 5.61
CA ALA A 103 8.53 5.12 6.54
C ALA A 103 8.81 3.64 6.28
N LEU A 104 8.85 3.25 5.01
CA LEU A 104 9.12 1.86 4.65
C LEU A 104 10.57 1.47 4.98
N LEU A 105 11.51 2.35 4.63
CA LEU A 105 12.92 2.07 4.89
C LEU A 105 13.22 1.91 6.37
N ASN A 106 12.55 2.70 7.21
CA ASN A 106 12.80 2.65 8.64
C ASN A 106 12.29 1.36 9.28
N LYS A 107 11.35 0.68 8.64
CA LYS A 107 10.70 -0.47 9.26
C LYS A 107 10.98 -1.79 8.57
N MET A 108 11.19 -1.80 7.27
CA MET A 108 11.37 -3.06 6.54
C MET A 108 12.73 -3.67 6.78
N GLN A 109 12.74 -4.99 6.83
CA GLN A 109 13.94 -5.78 7.04
C GLN A 109 13.96 -6.95 6.06
N PRO A 110 15.12 -7.62 5.92
CA PRO A 110 15.21 -8.78 5.04
C PRO A 110 14.13 -9.81 5.38
N GLY A 111 13.47 -10.31 4.36
CA GLY A 111 12.38 -11.27 4.53
C GLY A 111 11.00 -10.65 4.49
N ASP A 112 10.89 -9.33 4.61
CA ASP A 112 9.61 -8.63 4.50
C ASP A 112 9.25 -8.45 3.03
N ALA A 113 7.95 -8.35 2.75
CA ALA A 113 7.47 -8.10 1.40
C ALA A 113 6.65 -6.81 1.37
N LEU A 114 6.64 -6.18 0.21
CA LEU A 114 5.92 -4.91 0.01
C LEU A 114 5.00 -5.02 -1.19
N LEU A 115 3.71 -4.78 -0.97
CA LEU A 115 2.72 -4.64 -2.04
C LEU A 115 2.54 -3.16 -2.34
N VAL A 116 2.71 -2.78 -3.60
CA VAL A 116 2.48 -1.40 -4.03
C VAL A 116 1.33 -1.39 -5.02
N LYS A 117 0.26 -0.66 -4.70
CA LYS A 117 -0.88 -0.60 -5.61
C LYS A 117 -1.66 0.70 -5.47
N ALA A 118 -1.96 1.31 -6.62
CA ALA A 118 -2.76 2.52 -6.69
C ALA A 118 -3.16 2.74 -8.14
N SER A 119 -4.04 3.72 -8.35
CA SER A 119 -4.32 4.15 -9.71
C SER A 119 -3.06 4.68 -10.37
N ARG A 120 -2.98 4.49 -11.67
CA ARG A 120 -1.80 4.82 -12.45
C ARG A 120 -1.35 6.27 -12.29
N GLY A 121 -2.32 7.19 -12.18
CA GLY A 121 -2.03 8.61 -12.02
C GLY A 121 -1.34 8.97 -10.72
N MET A 122 -1.28 8.04 -9.76
CA MET A 122 -0.63 8.31 -8.48
C MET A 122 0.90 8.20 -8.57
N ALA A 123 1.42 7.53 -9.59
CA ALA A 123 2.85 7.41 -9.84
C ALA A 123 3.64 6.90 -8.63
N LEU A 124 3.10 5.91 -7.94
CA LEU A 124 3.76 5.39 -6.73
C LEU A 124 5.10 4.71 -7.00
N GLU A 125 5.41 4.41 -8.26
CA GLU A 125 6.75 3.93 -8.59
C GLU A 125 7.82 4.93 -8.18
N LYS A 126 7.46 6.21 -8.02
CA LYS A 126 8.43 7.22 -7.55
C LYS A 126 8.85 6.96 -6.11
N VAL A 127 7.97 6.37 -5.31
CA VAL A 127 8.34 5.97 -3.96
C VAL A 127 9.40 4.88 -4.01
N LEU A 128 9.23 3.92 -4.92
CA LEU A 128 10.20 2.84 -5.07
C LEU A 128 11.54 3.34 -5.56
N GLU A 129 11.55 4.36 -6.42
CA GLU A 129 12.79 4.96 -6.87
C GLU A 129 13.60 5.51 -5.70
N ILE A 130 12.92 6.20 -4.79
CA ILE A 130 13.57 6.74 -3.59
C ILE A 130 14.00 5.60 -2.67
N PHE A 131 13.12 4.63 -2.47
CA PHE A 131 13.34 3.49 -1.60
C PHE A 131 14.62 2.73 -2.01
N TYR A 132 14.80 2.49 -3.30
CA TYR A 132 15.94 1.71 -3.78
C TYR A 132 17.24 2.51 -3.88
N LYS A 133 17.16 3.83 -3.83
CA LYS A 133 18.37 4.65 -3.81
C LYS A 133 19.07 4.61 -2.47
N GLU A 134 18.33 4.31 -1.43
CA GLU A 134 18.91 4.22 -0.10
C GLU A 134 19.54 2.83 0.08
#